data_d555bb248c1640a7a34c1451c9f0443a
#
_entry.id   d555bb248c1640a7a34c1451c9f0443a
#
_cell.length_a   1.000
_cell.length_b   1.000
_cell.length_c   1.000
_cell.angle_alpha   90.00
_cell.angle_beta   90.00
_cell.angle_gamma   90.00
#
_symmetry.space_group_name_H-M   'P 1'
#
loop_
_entity.id
_entity.type
_entity.pdbx_description
1 polymer ?
#
loop_
_entity_poly.entity_id
_entity_poly.type
_entity_poly.pdbx_seq_one_letter_code
_entity_poly.pdbx_strand_id
1 'polypeptide(L)'
;FDLKAIWHAKHSISPGNRTSDQLKDSLSVINERIDRFVPLNKKTVNHLWKRWAVAAAIILLGFISISILYKVPKVTPDTDIVYVNQSPDSVRKVFLPDGTLVWLNTHSSLTCPSEFTGDQRLVELQGEAFFEVVKDTLHPFVVKTKAMMVKVVGTSFCITTSPDGAISKTTLQSGSVQLLRADGRKLVTLKPGQQAVCSEETDRIEVRHVNVDEYISWRFDLITMSGVKVSSIIESIESLYGVNIKMDTTAIKDNRYNFSFRKHKGASDALRRLSYMTGIPVDTIR
;
A
#
# COMPACT_ATOMS: atom_id res chain seq x y z
N PHE A 1 30.85 -68.21 3.51
CA PHE A 1 29.79 -69.09 2.91
C PHE A 1 30.42 -69.83 1.77
N ASP A 2 30.60 -71.13 1.95
CA ASP A 2 31.20 -72.02 0.91
C ASP A 2 30.12 -72.52 -0.04
N LEU A 3 29.87 -71.77 -1.10
CA LEU A 3 28.90 -72.10 -2.16
C LEU A 3 29.24 -73.40 -2.89
N LYS A 4 30.51 -73.86 -2.83
CA LYS A 4 30.94 -75.13 -3.38
C LYS A 4 30.35 -76.29 -2.62
N ALA A 5 30.23 -76.23 -1.31
CA ALA A 5 29.63 -77.28 -0.50
C ALA A 5 28.15 -77.49 -0.83
N ILE A 6 27.43 -76.41 -1.13
CA ILE A 6 26.02 -76.48 -1.54
C ILE A 6 25.86 -77.05 -2.95
N TRP A 7 26.78 -76.73 -3.86
CA TRP A 7 26.75 -77.23 -5.24
C TRP A 7 27.03 -78.72 -5.31
N HIS A 8 27.97 -79.23 -4.54
CA HIS A 8 28.27 -80.69 -4.47
C HIS A 8 27.13 -81.49 -3.83
N ALA A 9 26.43 -80.91 -2.84
CA ALA A 9 25.27 -81.59 -2.25
C ALA A 9 24.10 -81.71 -3.24
N LYS A 10 23.94 -80.84 -4.19
CA LYS A 10 22.88 -80.88 -5.20
C LYS A 10 23.13 -81.93 -6.29
N HIS A 11 24.37 -82.27 -6.57
CA HIS A 11 24.72 -83.23 -7.66
C HIS A 11 24.87 -84.65 -7.21
N SER A 12 24.81 -84.97 -5.91
CA SER A 12 24.89 -86.34 -5.38
C SER A 12 23.51 -87.02 -5.21
N ILE A 13 22.44 -86.40 -5.63
CA ILE A 13 21.09 -86.94 -5.51
C ILE A 13 20.73 -87.62 -6.87
N SER A 14 20.96 -88.92 -6.98
CA SER A 14 20.43 -89.71 -8.07
C SER A 14 18.89 -89.82 -7.99
N PRO A 15 18.14 -89.68 -9.09
CA PRO A 15 16.68 -89.77 -9.07
C PRO A 15 16.25 -91.24 -8.96
N GLY A 16 16.27 -91.72 -7.74
CA GLY A 16 15.68 -93.06 -7.41
C GLY A 16 14.32 -92.81 -6.76
N ASN A 17 13.35 -93.65 -7.17
CA ASN A 17 11.93 -93.62 -6.78
C ASN A 17 11.76 -93.60 -5.25
N ARG A 18 11.58 -92.40 -4.64
CA ARG A 18 11.33 -92.24 -3.22
C ARG A 18 9.85 -92.00 -2.96
N THR A 19 9.28 -92.75 -2.02
CA THR A 19 7.90 -92.58 -1.57
C THR A 19 7.70 -91.26 -0.90
N SER A 20 6.48 -90.74 -0.93
CA SER A 20 6.11 -89.35 -0.37
C SER A 20 6.55 -89.19 1.09
N ASP A 21 6.66 -90.29 1.85
CA ASP A 21 7.05 -90.21 3.28
C ASP A 21 8.56 -90.02 3.44
N GLN A 22 9.37 -90.61 2.57
CA GLN A 22 10.83 -90.33 2.58
C GLN A 22 11.19 -88.94 2.16
N LEU A 23 10.33 -88.30 1.36
CA LEU A 23 10.48 -86.88 1.01
C LEU A 23 10.15 -85.98 2.19
N LYS A 24 9.10 -86.29 2.95
CA LYS A 24 8.71 -85.54 4.17
C LYS A 24 9.77 -85.64 5.26
N ASP A 25 10.35 -86.84 5.46
CA ASP A 25 11.44 -86.99 6.43
C ASP A 25 12.68 -86.21 6.03
N SER A 26 13.02 -86.25 4.76
CA SER A 26 14.14 -85.41 4.26
C SER A 26 13.92 -83.92 4.39
N LEU A 27 12.68 -83.43 4.18
CA LEU A 27 12.29 -82.03 4.36
C LEU A 27 12.28 -81.61 5.85
N SER A 28 11.87 -82.52 6.74
CA SER A 28 11.89 -82.29 8.18
C SER A 28 13.32 -82.05 8.71
N VAL A 29 14.26 -82.97 8.27
CA VAL A 29 15.67 -82.83 8.63
C VAL A 29 16.32 -81.57 8.06
N ILE A 30 15.91 -81.19 6.86
CA ILE A 30 16.41 -79.94 6.25
C ILE A 30 15.86 -78.66 7.02
N ASN A 31 14.58 -78.67 7.37
CA ASN A 31 13.98 -77.59 8.13
C ASN A 31 14.59 -77.55 9.52
N GLU A 32 14.82 -78.68 10.22
CA GLU A 32 15.48 -78.60 11.53
C GLU A 32 16.92 -78.13 11.46
N ARG A 33 17.63 -78.36 10.35
CA ARG A 33 18.96 -77.81 10.12
C ARG A 33 18.89 -76.28 9.79
N ILE A 34 17.90 -75.84 9.04
CA ILE A 34 17.71 -74.45 8.69
C ILE A 34 17.41 -73.71 9.96
N ASP A 35 16.55 -74.21 10.84
CA ASP A 35 16.22 -73.53 12.11
C ASP A 35 17.42 -73.41 13.09
N ARG A 36 18.39 -74.38 12.98
CA ARG A 36 19.63 -74.40 13.75
C ARG A 36 20.68 -73.38 13.25
N PHE A 37 20.67 -73.06 11.95
CA PHE A 37 21.67 -72.20 11.31
C PHE A 37 21.19 -70.79 11.04
N VAL A 38 19.90 -70.55 11.12
CA VAL A 38 19.31 -69.19 11.01
C VAL A 38 18.62 -68.80 12.32
N PRO A 39 19.34 -68.33 13.31
CA PRO A 39 18.65 -67.73 14.43
C PRO A 39 17.86 -66.55 13.89
N LEU A 40 16.55 -66.72 13.74
CA LEU A 40 15.63 -65.58 13.53
C LEU A 40 15.78 -64.68 14.75
N ASN A 41 16.72 -63.73 14.63
CA ASN A 41 16.85 -62.66 15.58
C ASN A 41 15.56 -61.83 15.45
N LYS A 42 14.53 -62.20 16.18
CA LYS A 42 13.38 -61.34 16.46
C LYS A 42 13.92 -60.16 17.20
N LYS A 43 14.33 -59.11 16.44
CA LYS A 43 14.55 -57.79 17.02
C LYS A 43 13.27 -57.45 17.76
N THR A 44 13.25 -57.60 19.04
CA THR A 44 12.25 -57.00 19.90
C THR A 44 12.34 -55.51 19.64
N VAL A 45 11.41 -54.99 18.84
CA VAL A 45 11.28 -53.56 18.61
C VAL A 45 11.07 -52.95 20.00
N ASN A 46 12.14 -52.37 20.54
CA ASN A 46 12.16 -51.86 21.89
C ASN A 46 10.97 -50.92 22.03
N HIS A 47 10.07 -51.22 22.96
CA HIS A 47 8.90 -50.41 23.31
C HIS A 47 9.29 -48.97 23.69
N LEU A 48 10.56 -48.79 24.05
CA LEU A 48 11.18 -47.50 24.31
C LEU A 48 11.18 -46.56 23.08
N TRP A 49 11.44 -47.07 21.86
CA TRP A 49 11.46 -46.20 20.67
C TRP A 49 10.08 -45.66 20.31
N LYS A 50 9.02 -46.45 20.54
CA LYS A 50 7.64 -45.95 20.40
C LYS A 50 7.31 -44.86 21.39
N ARG A 51 7.81 -44.95 22.61
CA ARG A 51 7.65 -43.92 23.64
C ARG A 51 8.39 -42.62 23.26
N TRP A 52 9.60 -42.72 22.72
CA TRP A 52 10.35 -41.56 22.23
C TRP A 52 9.72 -40.91 21.00
N ALA A 53 9.14 -41.68 20.08
CA ALA A 53 8.39 -41.18 18.92
C ALA A 53 7.13 -40.42 19.33
N VAL A 54 6.40 -40.88 20.34
CA VAL A 54 5.22 -40.17 20.90
C VAL A 54 5.64 -38.90 21.59
N ALA A 55 6.71 -38.91 22.36
CA ALA A 55 7.23 -37.70 23.00
C ALA A 55 7.67 -36.66 21.97
N ALA A 56 8.36 -37.05 20.90
CA ALA A 56 8.76 -36.17 19.81
C ALA A 56 7.55 -35.58 19.06
N ALA A 57 6.48 -36.36 18.84
CA ALA A 57 5.24 -35.89 18.23
C ALA A 57 4.52 -34.84 19.09
N ILE A 58 4.49 -35.03 20.41
CA ILE A 58 3.89 -34.06 21.36
C ILE A 58 4.69 -32.75 21.37
N ILE A 59 6.02 -32.83 21.36
CA ILE A 59 6.89 -31.65 21.29
C ILE A 59 6.70 -30.89 19.96
N LEU A 60 6.62 -31.62 18.82
CA LEU A 60 6.36 -31.03 17.51
C LEU A 60 4.98 -30.35 17.45
N LEU A 61 3.93 -31.01 17.98
CA LEU A 61 2.59 -30.40 18.05
C LEU A 61 2.59 -29.19 18.98
N GLY A 62 3.31 -29.22 20.10
CA GLY A 62 3.52 -28.07 20.98
C GLY A 62 4.21 -26.93 20.26
N PHE A 63 5.28 -27.20 19.52
CA PHE A 63 5.99 -26.16 18.73
C PHE A 63 5.12 -25.56 17.62
N ILE A 64 4.32 -26.38 16.93
CA ILE A 64 3.37 -25.93 15.91
C ILE A 64 2.28 -25.08 16.56
N SER A 65 1.71 -25.51 17.69
CA SER A 65 0.68 -24.75 18.42
C SER A 65 1.23 -23.39 18.91
N ILE A 66 2.43 -23.38 19.47
CA ILE A 66 3.14 -22.16 19.88
C ILE A 66 3.42 -21.28 18.67
N SER A 67 3.89 -21.84 17.55
CA SER A 67 4.15 -21.09 16.30
C SER A 67 2.89 -20.46 15.70
N ILE A 68 1.74 -21.13 15.83
CA ILE A 68 0.44 -20.59 15.41
C ILE A 68 -0.01 -19.47 16.37
N LEU A 69 0.17 -19.62 17.67
CA LEU A 69 -0.13 -18.58 18.67
C LEU A 69 0.73 -17.32 18.51
N TYR A 70 2.00 -17.47 18.13
CA TYR A 70 2.86 -16.32 17.82
C TYR A 70 2.56 -15.65 16.46
N LYS A 71 1.91 -16.36 15.53
CA LYS A 71 1.44 -15.82 14.25
C LYS A 71 0.04 -15.21 14.30
N VAL A 72 -0.68 -15.32 15.43
CA VAL A 72 -1.91 -14.53 15.61
C VAL A 72 -1.47 -13.07 15.61
N PRO A 73 -1.80 -12.27 14.59
CA PRO A 73 -1.49 -10.86 14.62
C PRO A 73 -2.13 -10.32 15.92
N LYS A 74 -1.33 -9.64 16.74
CA LYS A 74 -1.90 -8.84 17.82
C LYS A 74 -2.85 -7.86 17.14
N VAL A 75 -4.14 -8.13 17.21
CA VAL A 75 -5.17 -7.14 16.92
C VAL A 75 -5.08 -6.16 18.09
N THR A 76 -4.10 -5.25 18.02
CA THR A 76 -4.21 -4.00 18.75
C THR A 76 -5.47 -3.34 18.19
N PRO A 77 -6.39 -2.85 19.02
CA PRO A 77 -7.49 -2.05 18.51
C PRO A 77 -6.84 -0.94 17.70
N ASP A 78 -7.10 -0.95 16.38
CA ASP A 78 -6.60 0.06 15.46
C ASP A 78 -7.30 1.35 15.87
N THR A 79 -6.61 2.13 16.72
CA THR A 79 -7.16 3.39 17.19
C THR A 79 -6.86 4.39 16.09
N ASP A 80 -7.84 4.59 15.22
CA ASP A 80 -7.75 5.61 14.19
C ASP A 80 -7.63 6.99 14.82
N ILE A 81 -6.64 7.74 14.39
CA ILE A 81 -6.44 9.15 14.72
C ILE A 81 -7.07 9.98 13.61
N VAL A 82 -7.99 10.84 13.97
CA VAL A 82 -8.60 11.76 13.01
C VAL A 82 -7.98 13.16 13.16
N TYR A 83 -7.27 13.58 12.14
CA TYR A 83 -6.73 14.93 12.03
C TYR A 83 -7.75 15.81 11.29
N VAL A 84 -8.27 16.83 11.94
CA VAL A 84 -9.25 17.76 11.33
C VAL A 84 -8.64 19.14 11.31
N ASN A 85 -8.74 19.83 10.18
CA ASN A 85 -8.44 21.24 10.07
C ASN A 85 -9.74 22.05 9.93
N GLN A 86 -10.22 22.61 11.03
CA GLN A 86 -11.42 23.46 11.07
C GLN A 86 -11.09 24.96 10.93
N SER A 87 -9.82 25.32 10.88
CA SER A 87 -9.43 26.71 10.71
C SER A 87 -9.85 27.23 9.34
N PRO A 88 -10.49 28.39 9.24
CA PRO A 88 -10.89 28.96 7.96
C PRO A 88 -9.71 29.49 7.15
N ASP A 89 -8.58 29.83 7.82
CA ASP A 89 -7.50 30.60 7.22
C ASP A 89 -6.11 30.03 7.37
N SER A 90 -5.95 28.85 7.97
CA SER A 90 -4.62 28.29 8.18
C SER A 90 -4.54 26.84 7.73
N VAL A 91 -3.35 26.46 7.26
CA VAL A 91 -2.98 25.11 6.89
C VAL A 91 -2.47 24.38 8.13
N ARG A 92 -2.97 23.16 8.36
CA ARG A 92 -2.50 22.31 9.45
C ARG A 92 -1.43 21.33 8.95
N LYS A 93 -0.24 21.37 9.56
CA LYS A 93 0.81 20.37 9.30
C LYS A 93 0.67 19.20 10.26
N VAL A 94 0.78 17.98 9.72
CA VAL A 94 0.67 16.73 10.47
C VAL A 94 1.82 15.82 10.05
N PHE A 95 2.52 15.23 11.03
CA PHE A 95 3.44 14.11 10.80
C PHE A 95 2.70 12.81 11.13
N LEU A 96 2.71 11.89 10.16
CA LEU A 96 2.14 10.56 10.33
C LEU A 96 3.14 9.62 11.02
N PRO A 97 2.71 8.43 11.50
CA PRO A 97 3.57 7.48 12.22
C PRO A 97 4.78 7.00 11.41
N ASP A 98 4.69 7.00 10.07
CA ASP A 98 5.78 6.62 9.16
C ASP A 98 6.74 7.78 8.83
N GLY A 99 6.52 8.97 9.40
CA GLY A 99 7.28 10.19 9.12
C GLY A 99 6.79 10.95 7.88
N THR A 100 5.75 10.47 7.19
CA THR A 100 5.11 11.21 6.08
C THR A 100 4.58 12.55 6.59
N LEU A 101 4.90 13.63 5.87
CA LEU A 101 4.40 14.97 6.18
C LEU A 101 3.17 15.28 5.33
N VAL A 102 2.11 15.73 6.01
CA VAL A 102 0.84 16.10 5.37
C VAL A 102 0.51 17.55 5.73
N TRP A 103 0.15 18.35 4.73
CA TRP A 103 -0.50 19.64 4.90
C TRP A 103 -1.98 19.45 4.63
N LEU A 104 -2.81 19.69 5.62
CA LEU A 104 -4.27 19.70 5.50
C LEU A 104 -4.75 21.12 5.26
N ASN A 105 -5.47 21.32 4.17
CA ASN A 105 -6.11 22.59 3.88
C ASN A 105 -7.32 22.81 4.79
N THR A 106 -7.93 23.99 4.71
CA THR A 106 -9.15 24.34 5.46
C THR A 106 -10.28 23.33 5.18
N HIS A 107 -11.11 23.05 6.20
CA HIS A 107 -12.26 22.13 6.12
C HIS A 107 -11.91 20.73 5.61
N SER A 108 -10.70 20.24 5.93
CA SER A 108 -10.23 18.92 5.52
C SER A 108 -10.00 18.02 6.72
N SER A 109 -10.20 16.72 6.53
CA SER A 109 -9.93 15.70 7.53
C SER A 109 -9.14 14.53 6.94
N LEU A 110 -8.22 14.00 7.76
CA LEU A 110 -7.41 12.83 7.44
C LEU A 110 -7.55 11.83 8.58
N THR A 111 -8.00 10.62 8.26
CA THR A 111 -8.03 9.49 9.19
C THR A 111 -6.81 8.61 8.93
N CYS A 112 -6.08 8.31 9.99
CA CYS A 112 -4.83 7.54 9.93
C CYS A 112 -4.78 6.59 11.14
N PRO A 113 -4.40 5.32 10.98
CA PRO A 113 -4.15 4.44 12.11
C PRO A 113 -3.01 4.97 12.99
N SER A 114 -3.03 4.66 14.28
CA SER A 114 -1.95 5.03 15.22
C SER A 114 -0.59 4.43 14.84
N GLU A 115 -0.60 3.28 14.16
CA GLU A 115 0.57 2.59 13.61
C GLU A 115 0.21 1.89 12.31
N PHE A 116 1.12 1.87 11.33
CA PHE A 116 0.95 1.10 10.09
C PHE A 116 1.49 -0.32 10.29
N THR A 117 0.60 -1.27 10.60
CA THR A 117 0.96 -2.68 10.88
C THR A 117 0.73 -3.63 9.71
N GLY A 118 0.10 -3.18 8.63
CA GLY A 118 -0.28 -3.99 7.46
C GLY A 118 0.71 -3.91 6.30
N ASP A 119 0.40 -4.61 5.21
CA ASP A 119 1.19 -4.63 3.97
C ASP A 119 1.15 -3.28 3.21
N GLN A 120 0.36 -2.34 3.67
CA GLN A 120 0.24 -1.00 3.11
C GLN A 120 -0.06 0.03 4.20
N ARG A 121 0.35 1.28 3.96
CA ARG A 121 0.10 2.44 4.81
C ARG A 121 -1.16 3.13 4.32
N LEU A 122 -2.32 2.74 4.88
CA LEU A 122 -3.63 3.24 4.45
C LEU A 122 -4.05 4.44 5.30
N VAL A 123 -4.51 5.51 4.62
CA VAL A 123 -5.16 6.67 5.23
C VAL A 123 -6.42 7.04 4.43
N GLU A 124 -7.37 7.72 5.06
CA GLU A 124 -8.58 8.21 4.41
C GLU A 124 -8.62 9.74 4.42
N LEU A 125 -8.89 10.35 3.28
CA LEU A 125 -8.93 11.81 3.11
C LEU A 125 -10.32 12.28 2.68
N GLN A 126 -10.78 13.36 3.34
CA GLN A 126 -11.88 14.20 2.88
C GLN A 126 -11.40 15.67 2.84
N GLY A 127 -11.67 16.37 1.76
CA GLY A 127 -11.19 17.74 1.55
C GLY A 127 -9.91 17.79 0.72
N GLU A 128 -8.97 18.64 1.10
CA GLU A 128 -7.74 18.88 0.36
C GLU A 128 -6.50 18.68 1.23
N ALA A 129 -5.56 17.89 0.73
CA ALA A 129 -4.28 17.67 1.40
C ALA A 129 -3.13 17.54 0.39
N PHE A 130 -1.97 18.02 0.82
CA PHE A 130 -0.71 17.79 0.14
C PHE A 130 0.14 16.83 0.99
N PHE A 131 0.71 15.83 0.32
CA PHE A 131 1.48 14.75 0.95
C PHE A 131 2.93 14.79 0.47
N GLU A 132 3.87 14.69 1.40
CA GLU A 132 5.27 14.34 1.15
C GLU A 132 5.53 12.98 1.78
N VAL A 133 5.34 11.92 0.98
CA VAL A 133 5.37 10.54 1.46
C VAL A 133 6.80 10.03 1.56
N VAL A 134 7.15 9.49 2.72
CA VAL A 134 8.43 8.80 2.96
C VAL A 134 8.54 7.60 2.04
N LYS A 135 9.71 7.46 1.41
CA LYS A 135 9.96 6.38 0.45
C LYS A 135 10.03 5.02 1.15
N ASP A 136 9.09 4.16 0.84
CA ASP A 136 9.06 2.74 1.21
C ASP A 136 8.37 1.95 0.09
N THR A 137 9.14 1.08 -0.56
CA THR A 137 8.67 0.24 -1.67
C THR A 137 8.03 -1.06 -1.22
N LEU A 138 8.29 -1.48 0.03
CA LEU A 138 7.75 -2.71 0.60
C LEU A 138 6.33 -2.50 1.12
N HIS A 139 6.06 -1.32 1.72
CA HIS A 139 4.76 -0.96 2.27
C HIS A 139 4.24 0.29 1.55
N PRO A 140 3.55 0.15 0.40
CA PRO A 140 3.00 1.28 -0.34
C PRO A 140 2.09 2.15 0.52
N PHE A 141 2.13 3.46 0.29
CA PHE A 141 1.23 4.41 0.93
C PHE A 141 -0.03 4.56 0.07
N VAL A 142 -1.20 4.44 0.68
CA VAL A 142 -2.49 4.49 -0.02
C VAL A 142 -3.37 5.54 0.63
N VAL A 143 -3.79 6.53 -0.15
CA VAL A 143 -4.81 7.50 0.26
C VAL A 143 -6.13 7.07 -0.35
N LYS A 144 -7.10 6.75 0.49
CA LYS A 144 -8.47 6.44 0.10
C LYS A 144 -9.30 7.71 0.13
N THR A 145 -10.02 7.97 -0.94
CA THR A 145 -11.08 8.96 -1.04
C THR A 145 -12.38 8.24 -1.45
N LYS A 146 -13.50 8.93 -1.42
CA LYS A 146 -14.77 8.35 -1.86
C LYS A 146 -14.73 7.92 -3.33
N ALA A 147 -14.10 8.72 -4.21
CA ALA A 147 -14.07 8.48 -5.65
C ALA A 147 -12.98 7.51 -6.11
N MET A 148 -11.84 7.39 -5.39
CA MET A 148 -10.69 6.60 -5.82
C MET A 148 -9.71 6.30 -4.69
N MET A 149 -8.76 5.39 -4.97
CA MET A 149 -7.57 5.18 -4.15
C MET A 149 -6.31 5.66 -4.90
N VAL A 150 -5.41 6.31 -4.16
CA VAL A 150 -4.14 6.87 -4.65
C VAL A 150 -2.99 6.10 -4.02
N LYS A 151 -2.27 5.28 -4.80
CA LYS A 151 -1.18 4.43 -4.32
C LYS A 151 0.17 4.97 -4.76
N VAL A 152 1.10 5.12 -3.80
CA VAL A 152 2.45 5.65 -4.01
C VAL A 152 3.48 4.90 -3.16
N VAL A 153 4.77 5.09 -3.47
CA VAL A 153 5.89 4.47 -2.71
C VAL A 153 6.93 5.48 -2.22
N GLY A 154 6.73 6.78 -2.50
CA GLY A 154 7.64 7.88 -2.13
C GLY A 154 7.47 9.02 -3.12
N THR A 155 6.54 9.92 -2.84
CA THR A 155 5.94 10.81 -3.84
C THR A 155 5.45 12.08 -3.16
N SER A 156 5.56 13.21 -3.85
CA SER A 156 4.95 14.47 -3.42
C SER A 156 3.77 14.81 -4.34
N PHE A 157 2.57 14.91 -3.78
CA PHE A 157 1.33 15.10 -4.54
C PHE A 157 0.24 15.77 -3.72
N CYS A 158 -0.72 16.37 -4.42
CA CYS A 158 -1.91 16.98 -3.84
C CYS A 158 -3.16 16.17 -4.22
N ILE A 159 -4.08 16.00 -3.28
CA ILE A 159 -5.42 15.50 -3.54
C ILE A 159 -6.43 16.54 -3.09
N THR A 160 -7.43 16.81 -3.94
CA THR A 160 -8.57 17.68 -3.64
C THR A 160 -9.85 16.89 -3.92
N THR A 161 -10.76 16.79 -2.95
CA THR A 161 -12.09 16.19 -3.13
C THR A 161 -13.15 17.29 -3.19
N SER A 162 -14.25 17.06 -3.95
CA SER A 162 -15.44 17.89 -3.82
C SER A 162 -16.06 17.75 -2.42
N PRO A 163 -16.90 18.71 -1.96
CA PRO A 163 -17.49 18.66 -0.63
C PRO A 163 -18.30 17.39 -0.35
N ASP A 164 -18.96 16.82 -1.36
CA ASP A 164 -19.69 15.56 -1.31
C ASP A 164 -18.81 14.32 -1.50
N GLY A 165 -17.51 14.54 -1.81
CA GLY A 165 -16.52 13.50 -2.10
C GLY A 165 -16.68 12.81 -3.45
N ALA A 166 -17.69 13.16 -4.26
CA ALA A 166 -17.99 12.50 -5.52
C ALA A 166 -16.91 12.71 -6.60
N ILE A 167 -16.16 13.81 -6.53
CA ILE A 167 -15.06 14.11 -7.43
C ILE A 167 -13.76 14.18 -6.63
N SER A 168 -12.73 13.52 -7.14
CA SER A 168 -11.39 13.60 -6.58
C SER A 168 -10.38 13.97 -7.67
N LYS A 169 -9.51 14.93 -7.36
CA LYS A 169 -8.43 15.41 -8.24
C LYS A 169 -7.10 15.09 -7.59
N THR A 170 -6.20 14.48 -8.33
CA THR A 170 -4.83 14.20 -7.86
C THR A 170 -3.84 14.91 -8.75
N THR A 171 -3.01 15.79 -8.19
CA THR A 171 -1.96 16.54 -8.89
C THR A 171 -0.61 16.03 -8.41
N LEU A 172 0.24 15.61 -9.34
CA LEU A 172 1.56 15.05 -9.03
C LEU A 172 2.67 16.07 -9.20
N GLN A 173 3.41 16.31 -8.10
CA GLN A 173 4.61 17.16 -8.12
C GLN A 173 5.87 16.35 -8.43
N SER A 174 6.12 15.26 -7.72
CA SER A 174 7.33 14.43 -7.91
C SER A 174 7.05 12.96 -7.60
N GLY A 175 7.80 12.06 -8.23
CA GLY A 175 7.65 10.62 -8.07
C GLY A 175 6.66 10.00 -9.06
N SER A 176 5.84 9.07 -8.61
CA SER A 176 4.83 8.37 -9.42
C SER A 176 3.60 8.04 -8.60
N VAL A 177 2.43 8.25 -9.16
CA VAL A 177 1.13 7.96 -8.55
C VAL A 177 0.39 6.92 -9.38
N GLN A 178 -0.08 5.86 -8.74
CA GLN A 178 -1.04 4.93 -9.34
C GLN A 178 -2.43 5.22 -8.79
N LEU A 179 -3.37 5.51 -9.67
CA LEU A 179 -4.77 5.66 -9.31
C LEU A 179 -5.49 4.33 -9.48
N LEU A 180 -6.25 3.95 -8.47
CA LEU A 180 -6.99 2.70 -8.40
C LEU A 180 -8.47 2.98 -8.09
N ARG A 181 -9.35 2.10 -8.54
CA ARG A 181 -10.73 2.02 -8.06
C ARG A 181 -10.78 1.43 -6.65
N ALA A 182 -11.93 1.56 -6.01
CA ALA A 182 -12.18 0.95 -4.69
C ALA A 182 -12.03 -0.58 -4.69
N ASP A 183 -12.24 -1.24 -5.82
CA ASP A 183 -12.01 -2.68 -6.03
C ASP A 183 -10.53 -3.06 -6.27
N GLY A 184 -9.61 -2.08 -6.26
CA GLY A 184 -8.18 -2.29 -6.50
C GLY A 184 -7.77 -2.29 -7.98
N ARG A 185 -8.71 -2.17 -8.93
CA ARG A 185 -8.41 -2.10 -10.35
C ARG A 185 -7.63 -0.83 -10.67
N LYS A 186 -6.46 -1.00 -11.30
CA LYS A 186 -5.62 0.13 -11.74
C LYS A 186 -6.32 0.88 -12.88
N LEU A 187 -6.39 2.19 -12.71
CA LEU A 187 -6.97 3.10 -13.68
C LEU A 187 -5.89 3.77 -14.55
N VAL A 188 -4.96 4.46 -13.91
CA VAL A 188 -3.90 5.20 -14.62
C VAL A 188 -2.67 5.38 -13.71
N THR A 189 -1.51 5.64 -14.32
CA THR A 189 -0.31 6.09 -13.62
C THR A 189 0.02 7.51 -14.06
N LEU A 190 0.14 8.43 -13.10
CA LEU A 190 0.54 9.82 -13.34
C LEU A 190 2.05 9.98 -13.35
N LYS A 191 2.50 10.94 -14.15
CA LYS A 191 3.87 11.48 -14.18
C LYS A 191 3.87 12.90 -13.58
N PRO A 192 5.03 13.41 -13.10
CA PRO A 192 5.13 14.79 -12.62
C PRO A 192 4.58 15.79 -13.63
N GLY A 193 3.87 16.83 -13.14
CA GLY A 193 3.19 17.81 -13.97
C GLY A 193 1.81 17.39 -14.47
N GLN A 194 1.32 16.21 -14.08
CA GLN A 194 -0.01 15.75 -14.46
C GLN A 194 -1.00 15.84 -13.33
N GLN A 195 -2.26 16.11 -13.69
CA GLN A 195 -3.42 16.02 -12.82
C GLN A 195 -4.42 15.03 -13.41
N ALA A 196 -4.96 14.17 -12.56
CA ALA A 196 -6.12 13.34 -12.89
C ALA A 196 -7.36 13.82 -12.15
N VAL A 197 -8.50 13.77 -12.83
CA VAL A 197 -9.83 14.01 -12.26
C VAL A 197 -10.63 12.71 -12.38
N CYS A 198 -11.13 12.23 -11.27
CA CYS A 198 -11.92 11.02 -11.16
C CYS A 198 -13.28 11.34 -10.53
N SER A 199 -14.36 10.80 -11.08
CA SER A 199 -15.69 10.84 -10.52
C SER A 199 -16.09 9.47 -9.96
N GLU A 200 -16.80 9.45 -8.83
CA GLU A 200 -17.39 8.24 -8.26
C GLU A 200 -18.41 7.60 -9.20
N GLU A 201 -19.22 8.43 -9.86
CA GLU A 201 -20.34 7.97 -10.69
C GLU A 201 -19.90 7.44 -12.06
N THR A 202 -18.75 7.87 -12.55
CA THR A 202 -18.32 7.53 -13.91
C THR A 202 -16.98 6.79 -13.88
N ASP A 203 -16.80 5.83 -14.82
CA ASP A 203 -15.51 5.18 -15.03
C ASP A 203 -14.48 6.09 -15.77
N ARG A 204 -14.85 7.35 -16.00
CA ARG A 204 -14.00 8.27 -16.75
C ARG A 204 -12.96 8.89 -15.84
N ILE A 205 -11.71 8.79 -16.27
CA ILE A 205 -10.60 9.55 -15.73
C ILE A 205 -10.12 10.49 -16.82
N GLU A 206 -10.06 11.76 -16.49
CA GLU A 206 -9.43 12.77 -17.30
C GLU A 206 -8.02 13.05 -16.76
N VAL A 207 -6.99 12.92 -17.61
CA VAL A 207 -5.61 13.25 -17.27
C VAL A 207 -5.16 14.41 -18.12
N ARG A 208 -4.62 15.46 -17.48
CA ARG A 208 -4.13 16.66 -18.17
C ARG A 208 -2.80 17.12 -17.60
N HIS A 209 -2.02 17.84 -18.39
CA HIS A 209 -0.86 18.58 -17.91
C HIS A 209 -1.30 19.90 -17.27
N VAL A 210 -0.71 20.21 -16.13
CA VAL A 210 -1.04 21.41 -15.34
C VAL A 210 0.22 22.08 -14.82
N ASN A 211 0.11 23.38 -14.51
CA ASN A 211 1.09 24.02 -13.68
C ASN A 211 0.85 23.60 -12.21
N VAL A 212 1.72 22.73 -11.69
CA VAL A 212 1.57 22.13 -10.36
C VAL A 212 1.49 23.21 -9.26
N ASP A 213 2.24 24.31 -9.40
CA ASP A 213 2.28 25.36 -8.37
C ASP A 213 0.91 26.00 -8.10
N GLU A 214 0.02 26.02 -9.07
CA GLU A 214 -1.36 26.52 -8.88
C GLU A 214 -2.17 25.66 -7.89
N TYR A 215 -1.83 24.38 -7.79
CA TYR A 215 -2.57 23.40 -6.97
C TYR A 215 -1.92 23.13 -5.63
N ILE A 216 -0.67 23.58 -5.41
CA ILE A 216 0.07 23.24 -4.19
C ILE A 216 0.59 24.45 -3.41
N SER A 217 0.52 25.67 -4.01
CA SER A 217 1.04 26.89 -3.41
C SER A 217 0.27 27.35 -2.16
N TRP A 218 -0.99 26.94 -2.02
CA TRP A 218 -1.83 27.22 -0.85
C TRP A 218 -1.19 26.78 0.48
N ARG A 219 -0.38 25.71 0.47
CA ARG A 219 0.35 25.24 1.66
C ARG A 219 1.32 26.26 2.24
N PHE A 220 1.72 27.25 1.44
CA PHE A 220 2.54 28.39 1.83
C PHE A 220 1.75 29.70 1.96
N ASP A 221 0.42 29.58 2.05
CA ASP A 221 -0.50 30.72 2.06
C ASP A 221 -0.36 31.58 0.78
N LEU A 222 -0.02 30.96 -0.33
CA LEU A 222 0.20 31.58 -1.62
C LEU A 222 -0.88 31.17 -2.61
N ILE A 223 -1.53 32.16 -3.22
CA ILE A 223 -2.42 31.95 -4.36
C ILE A 223 -1.61 32.22 -5.62
N THR A 224 -1.58 31.26 -6.53
CA THR A 224 -0.82 31.34 -7.79
C THR A 224 -1.76 31.10 -8.94
N MET A 225 -1.68 31.96 -9.94
CA MET A 225 -2.43 31.91 -11.19
C MET A 225 -1.45 32.09 -12.35
N SER A 226 -1.52 31.26 -13.39
CA SER A 226 -0.59 31.31 -14.52
C SER A 226 -1.33 31.47 -15.84
N GLY A 227 -0.85 32.38 -16.67
CA GLY A 227 -1.37 32.59 -18.01
C GLY A 227 -2.82 33.13 -18.04
N VAL A 228 -3.26 33.82 -16.96
CA VAL A 228 -4.62 34.32 -16.82
C VAL A 228 -4.77 35.78 -17.26
N LYS A 229 -5.99 36.15 -17.63
CA LYS A 229 -6.33 37.56 -17.90
C LYS A 229 -6.44 38.33 -16.59
N VAL A 230 -6.24 39.63 -16.64
CA VAL A 230 -6.39 40.55 -15.47
C VAL A 230 -7.80 40.45 -14.87
N SER A 231 -8.84 40.29 -15.71
CA SER A 231 -10.22 40.13 -15.21
C SER A 231 -10.35 38.91 -14.28
N SER A 232 -9.73 37.79 -14.60
CA SER A 232 -9.75 36.56 -13.73
C SER A 232 -8.97 36.77 -12.44
N ILE A 233 -7.91 37.58 -12.44
CA ILE A 233 -7.19 37.96 -11.22
C ILE A 233 -8.08 38.86 -10.33
N ILE A 234 -8.77 39.83 -10.92
CA ILE A 234 -9.71 40.73 -10.22
C ILE A 234 -10.83 39.88 -9.60
N GLU A 235 -11.52 39.07 -10.36
CA GLU A 235 -12.60 38.17 -9.90
C GLU A 235 -12.14 37.28 -8.72
N SER A 236 -10.92 36.75 -8.80
CA SER A 236 -10.35 35.93 -7.73
C SER A 236 -10.12 36.73 -6.44
N ILE A 237 -9.62 37.98 -6.53
CA ILE A 237 -9.41 38.84 -5.37
C ILE A 237 -10.75 39.29 -4.79
N GLU A 238 -11.71 39.68 -5.63
CA GLU A 238 -13.06 40.07 -5.20
C GLU A 238 -13.78 38.93 -4.46
N SER A 239 -13.76 37.73 -5.04
CA SER A 239 -14.36 36.53 -4.44
C SER A 239 -13.70 36.16 -3.11
N LEU A 240 -12.37 36.30 -3.01
CA LEU A 240 -11.63 35.89 -1.81
C LEU A 240 -11.83 36.82 -0.63
N TYR A 241 -11.92 38.14 -0.90
CA TYR A 241 -11.93 39.16 0.14
C TYR A 241 -13.26 39.90 0.28
N GLY A 242 -14.25 39.61 -0.59
CA GLY A 242 -15.56 40.28 -0.56
C GLY A 242 -15.45 41.79 -0.89
N VAL A 243 -14.51 42.18 -1.75
CA VAL A 243 -14.29 43.56 -2.19
C VAL A 243 -14.72 43.73 -3.64
N ASN A 244 -15.10 44.98 -4.01
CA ASN A 244 -15.33 45.36 -5.41
C ASN A 244 -14.12 46.15 -5.93
N ILE A 245 -13.61 45.78 -7.11
CA ILE A 245 -12.39 46.36 -7.66
C ILE A 245 -12.73 47.17 -8.92
N LYS A 246 -12.27 48.41 -8.96
CA LYS A 246 -12.35 49.27 -10.14
C LYS A 246 -10.96 49.46 -10.73
N MET A 247 -10.81 48.97 -11.97
CA MET A 247 -9.55 49.04 -12.71
C MET A 247 -9.87 49.23 -14.20
N ASP A 248 -9.22 50.16 -14.88
CA ASP A 248 -9.35 50.30 -16.34
C ASP A 248 -8.46 49.24 -17.02
N THR A 249 -9.06 48.18 -17.48
CA THR A 249 -8.37 47.07 -18.14
C THR A 249 -8.37 47.16 -19.67
N THR A 250 -8.89 48.25 -20.27
CA THR A 250 -9.09 48.36 -21.73
C THR A 250 -7.82 48.15 -22.53
N ALA A 251 -6.71 48.72 -22.08
CA ALA A 251 -5.40 48.59 -22.75
C ALA A 251 -4.74 47.23 -22.62
N ILE A 252 -5.15 46.40 -21.64
CA ILE A 252 -4.47 45.15 -21.27
C ILE A 252 -5.40 43.95 -21.22
N LYS A 253 -6.66 44.07 -21.67
CA LYS A 253 -7.72 43.05 -21.50
C LYS A 253 -7.36 41.69 -22.06
N ASP A 254 -6.52 41.61 -23.10
CA ASP A 254 -6.12 40.40 -23.76
C ASP A 254 -4.74 39.89 -23.33
N ASN A 255 -4.03 40.66 -22.51
CA ASN A 255 -2.75 40.26 -21.96
C ASN A 255 -2.95 39.15 -20.92
N ARG A 256 -2.00 38.22 -20.90
CA ARG A 256 -1.97 37.14 -19.93
C ARG A 256 -0.79 37.30 -18.99
N TYR A 257 -1.06 37.03 -17.72
CA TYR A 257 -0.13 37.27 -16.63
C TYR A 257 0.04 36.03 -15.75
N ASN A 258 1.23 35.91 -15.18
CA ASN A 258 1.45 35.03 -14.04
C ASN A 258 1.39 35.88 -12.78
N PHE A 259 0.47 35.58 -11.88
CA PHE A 259 0.22 36.39 -10.71
C PHE A 259 0.20 35.54 -9.44
N SER A 260 0.84 36.05 -8.38
CA SER A 260 0.80 35.35 -7.10
C SER A 260 0.78 36.37 -5.94
N PHE A 261 0.01 36.06 -4.89
CA PHE A 261 -0.07 36.88 -3.68
C PHE A 261 -0.33 36.01 -2.46
N ARG A 262 0.01 36.52 -1.27
CA ARG A 262 -0.23 35.83 -0.01
C ARG A 262 -1.62 36.18 0.52
N LYS A 263 -2.44 35.11 0.81
CA LYS A 263 -3.82 35.28 1.27
C LYS A 263 -3.91 36.10 2.56
N HIS A 264 -3.04 35.84 3.55
CA HIS A 264 -3.08 36.55 4.84
C HIS A 264 -2.69 38.01 4.77
N LYS A 265 -2.05 38.47 3.68
CA LYS A 265 -1.68 39.89 3.50
C LYS A 265 -2.87 40.79 3.14
N GLY A 266 -4.02 40.20 2.83
CA GLY A 266 -5.25 40.90 2.51
C GLY A 266 -5.32 41.48 1.11
N ALA A 267 -6.51 42.01 0.77
CA ALA A 267 -6.79 42.58 -0.55
C ALA A 267 -5.80 43.69 -0.95
N SER A 268 -5.44 44.57 -0.03
CA SER A 268 -4.55 45.69 -0.30
C SER A 268 -3.17 45.29 -0.82
N ASP A 269 -2.58 44.20 -0.32
CA ASP A 269 -1.30 43.69 -0.84
C ASP A 269 -1.47 43.08 -2.25
N ALA A 270 -2.53 42.32 -2.47
CA ALA A 270 -2.86 41.77 -3.79
C ALA A 270 -3.07 42.88 -4.82
N LEU A 271 -3.85 43.88 -4.49
CA LEU A 271 -4.13 45.02 -5.38
C LEU A 271 -2.89 45.86 -5.69
N ARG A 272 -2.06 46.14 -4.69
CA ARG A 272 -0.78 46.82 -4.90
C ARG A 272 0.13 46.04 -5.87
N ARG A 273 0.20 44.72 -5.75
CA ARG A 273 0.96 43.84 -6.67
C ARG A 273 0.36 43.87 -8.07
N LEU A 274 -0.97 43.82 -8.19
CA LEU A 274 -1.68 43.90 -9.47
C LEU A 274 -1.41 45.24 -10.17
N SER A 275 -1.53 46.34 -9.44
CA SER A 275 -1.21 47.68 -9.95
C SER A 275 0.25 47.81 -10.40
N TYR A 276 1.19 47.31 -9.60
CA TYR A 276 2.61 47.30 -9.97
C TYR A 276 2.90 46.47 -11.23
N MET A 277 2.29 45.29 -11.34
CA MET A 277 2.49 44.38 -12.49
C MET A 277 1.92 44.95 -13.79
N THR A 278 0.76 45.62 -13.70
CA THR A 278 0.04 46.13 -14.88
C THR A 278 0.39 47.57 -15.24
N GLY A 279 0.98 48.31 -14.29
CA GLY A 279 1.19 49.77 -14.42
C GLY A 279 -0.08 50.61 -14.29
N ILE A 280 -1.24 50.00 -13.93
CA ILE A 280 -2.55 50.66 -13.87
C ILE A 280 -2.97 50.82 -12.40
N PRO A 281 -3.42 52.01 -12.00
CA PRO A 281 -3.98 52.21 -10.65
C PRO A 281 -5.19 51.33 -10.41
N VAL A 282 -5.30 50.78 -9.21
CA VAL A 282 -6.42 49.95 -8.78
C VAL A 282 -7.06 50.57 -7.56
N ASP A 283 -8.37 50.85 -7.65
CA ASP A 283 -9.17 51.36 -6.55
C ASP A 283 -10.17 50.30 -6.06
N THR A 284 -10.46 50.35 -4.75
CA THR A 284 -11.53 49.51 -4.17
C THR A 284 -12.76 50.38 -3.95
N ILE A 285 -13.90 49.91 -4.39
CA ILE A 285 -15.21 50.44 -4.06
C ILE A 285 -15.73 49.67 -2.84
N ARG A 286 -15.97 50.37 -1.74
CA ARG A 286 -16.63 49.79 -0.55
C ARG A 286 -18.11 49.60 -0.78
#